data_9da8eff01df8f13ce9fe78f7854d6760
#
_entry.id   9da8eff01df8f13ce9fe78f7854d6760
#
_cell.length_a   1.000
_cell.length_b   1.000
_cell.length_c   1.000
_cell.angle_alpha   90.00
_cell.angle_beta   90.00
_cell.angle_gamma   90.00
#
_symmetry.space_group_name_H-M   'P 1'
#
loop_
_entity.id
_entity.type
_entity.pdbx_description
1 polymer ?
#
loop_
_entity_poly.entity_id
_entity_poly.type
_entity_poly.pdbx_seq_one_letter_code
_entity_poly.pdbx_strand_id
1 'polypeptide(L)'
;DLTNRMGYWVDLENPYVTFENDYIESVWWAFKQLYEKNLVYKGYKIQWYSPGSGTVLSSHEVSLGYKETQDPSIYVKFPLEADQNVYFLAWTTTPWTIISNMALAVNPELEYVKIKVQEDGNEEYLILAKDCLEDAIDQDYEIVDSYKGSDLKGWVYTPVFDYALKDFDKDEAWRVVEADYVTTEDGTGVVHTAPAFGADDYATGQKWDIPMFNPVDEEGRFTEKAVDFEGQWFKDADKDISRAIKEKGLMYKHETYLHNYPFDWRKGTPLMSYPVESWFIKTTDVKKKMVEYNKEINWKPESTGT
;
A
#
# COMPACT_ATOMS: atom_id res chain seq x y z
N ASP A 1 37.87 17.82 -22.04
CA ASP A 1 39.18 17.16 -22.21
C ASP A 1 39.12 15.64 -22.16
N LEU A 2 38.46 15.05 -21.17
CA LEU A 2 38.36 13.60 -21.04
C LEU A 2 37.65 12.95 -22.23
N THR A 3 36.53 13.50 -22.65
CA THR A 3 35.72 13.04 -23.79
C THR A 3 36.54 12.97 -25.07
N ASN A 4 37.32 14.03 -25.38
CA ASN A 4 38.24 14.06 -26.51
C ASN A 4 39.32 13.01 -26.40
N ARG A 5 39.91 12.83 -25.20
CA ARG A 5 40.97 11.82 -24.96
C ARG A 5 40.49 10.40 -25.11
N MET A 6 39.21 10.16 -24.83
CA MET A 6 38.54 8.86 -25.02
C MET A 6 38.13 8.60 -26.47
N GLY A 7 38.25 9.59 -27.37
CA GLY A 7 37.97 9.44 -28.80
C GLY A 7 36.49 9.53 -29.16
N TYR A 8 35.67 10.18 -28.35
CA TYR A 8 34.28 10.45 -28.70
C TYR A 8 34.23 11.58 -29.76
N TRP A 9 33.50 11.33 -30.83
CA TRP A 9 33.26 12.30 -31.89
C TRP A 9 31.95 13.05 -31.61
N VAL A 10 32.04 14.08 -30.81
CA VAL A 10 30.90 14.93 -30.40
C VAL A 10 31.28 16.39 -30.54
N ASP A 11 30.30 17.25 -30.81
CA ASP A 11 30.48 18.70 -30.81
C ASP A 11 30.60 19.19 -29.37
N LEU A 12 31.83 19.50 -28.93
CA LEU A 12 32.12 20.04 -27.62
C LEU A 12 32.07 21.56 -27.54
N GLU A 13 31.98 22.24 -28.70
CA GLU A 13 31.83 23.69 -28.75
C GLU A 13 30.38 24.11 -28.55
N ASN A 14 29.42 23.26 -28.97
CA ASN A 14 27.98 23.45 -28.77
C ASN A 14 27.37 22.27 -28.08
N PRO A 15 27.72 22.00 -26.82
CA PRO A 15 27.21 20.84 -26.08
C PRO A 15 25.73 21.04 -25.70
N TYR A 16 24.97 19.94 -25.68
CA TYR A 16 23.62 19.96 -25.15
C TYR A 16 23.69 19.91 -23.60
N VAL A 17 23.38 21.06 -22.98
CA VAL A 17 23.56 21.24 -21.52
C VAL A 17 22.25 21.60 -20.85
N THR A 18 21.79 20.76 -19.95
CA THR A 18 20.46 20.87 -19.31
C THR A 18 20.40 21.91 -18.19
N PHE A 19 21.51 22.46 -17.73
CA PHE A 19 21.56 23.52 -16.72
C PHE A 19 21.72 24.92 -17.29
N GLU A 20 21.77 25.09 -18.62
CA GLU A 20 21.75 26.40 -19.24
C GLU A 20 20.36 27.03 -19.22
N ASN A 21 20.32 28.37 -19.13
CA ASN A 21 19.06 29.11 -18.99
C ASN A 21 18.08 28.85 -20.12
N ASP A 22 18.55 28.79 -21.36
CA ASP A 22 17.71 28.58 -22.54
C ASP A 22 17.00 27.19 -22.46
N TYR A 23 17.70 26.16 -21.96
CA TYR A 23 17.11 24.87 -21.73
C TYR A 23 16.06 24.91 -20.58
N ILE A 24 16.43 25.54 -19.47
CA ILE A 24 15.54 25.70 -18.30
C ILE A 24 14.28 26.47 -18.69
N GLU A 25 14.40 27.57 -19.42
CA GLU A 25 13.24 28.35 -19.95
C GLU A 25 12.32 27.48 -20.81
N SER A 26 12.90 26.71 -21.71
CA SER A 26 12.13 25.80 -22.59
C SER A 26 11.35 24.75 -21.81
N VAL A 27 11.95 24.16 -20.78
CA VAL A 27 11.27 23.19 -19.88
C VAL A 27 10.15 23.88 -19.11
N TRP A 28 10.41 25.07 -18.54
CA TRP A 28 9.40 25.83 -17.82
C TRP A 28 8.26 26.30 -18.72
N TRP A 29 8.56 26.68 -19.95
CA TRP A 29 7.52 27.00 -20.92
C TRP A 29 6.62 25.80 -21.22
N ALA A 30 7.20 24.62 -21.46
CA ALA A 30 6.44 23.41 -21.69
C ALA A 30 5.56 23.04 -20.47
N PHE A 31 6.15 23.13 -19.28
CA PHE A 31 5.40 22.87 -18.02
C PHE A 31 4.24 23.87 -17.85
N LYS A 32 4.46 25.17 -18.13
CA LYS A 32 3.43 26.20 -18.10
C LYS A 32 2.28 25.87 -19.05
N GLN A 33 2.57 25.40 -20.28
CA GLN A 33 1.54 24.99 -21.24
C GLN A 33 0.67 23.85 -20.72
N LEU A 34 1.27 22.89 -20.00
CA LEU A 34 0.53 21.79 -19.38
C LEU A 34 -0.30 22.28 -18.19
N TYR A 35 0.24 23.17 -17.38
CA TYR A 35 -0.45 23.78 -16.25
C TYR A 35 -1.69 24.60 -16.70
N GLU A 36 -1.53 25.46 -17.72
CA GLU A 36 -2.63 26.26 -18.29
C GLU A 36 -3.75 25.41 -18.91
N LYS A 37 -3.44 24.16 -19.30
CA LYS A 37 -4.43 23.16 -19.75
C LYS A 37 -5.03 22.31 -18.63
N ASN A 38 -4.78 22.62 -17.37
CA ASN A 38 -5.21 21.87 -16.19
C ASN A 38 -4.76 20.38 -16.21
N LEU A 39 -3.62 20.09 -16.82
CA LEU A 39 -3.05 18.76 -16.88
C LEU A 39 -2.04 18.50 -15.74
N VAL A 40 -1.65 19.51 -15.01
CA VAL A 40 -0.70 19.39 -13.88
C VAL A 40 -1.46 19.46 -12.57
N TYR A 41 -1.18 18.51 -11.68
CA TYR A 41 -1.79 18.45 -10.35
C TYR A 41 -0.80 17.93 -9.32
N LYS A 42 -1.04 18.24 -8.05
CA LYS A 42 -0.36 17.63 -6.92
C LYS A 42 -1.12 16.38 -6.46
N GLY A 43 -0.39 15.37 -6.03
CA GLY A 43 -0.94 14.14 -5.49
C GLY A 43 0.14 13.34 -4.76
N TYR A 44 -0.24 12.15 -4.30
CA TYR A 44 0.69 11.24 -3.65
C TYR A 44 1.05 10.08 -4.58
N LYS A 45 2.26 9.58 -4.38
CA LYS A 45 2.70 8.30 -4.93
C LYS A 45 3.29 7.48 -3.80
N ILE A 46 2.76 6.27 -3.63
CA ILE A 46 3.33 5.35 -2.67
C ILE A 46 4.60 4.76 -3.27
N GLN A 47 5.71 4.93 -2.57
CA GLN A 47 7.04 4.52 -3.02
C GLN A 47 7.83 3.91 -1.87
N TRP A 48 8.81 3.09 -2.21
CA TRP A 48 9.79 2.64 -1.23
C TRP A 48 10.64 3.83 -0.79
N TYR A 49 10.58 4.11 0.50
CA TYR A 49 11.27 5.21 1.16
C TYR A 49 12.23 4.69 2.21
N SER A 50 13.41 5.28 2.29
CA SER A 50 14.40 4.99 3.31
C SER A 50 14.39 6.09 4.37
N PRO A 51 13.85 5.85 5.57
CA PRO A 51 13.97 6.79 6.68
C PRO A 51 15.43 7.06 7.06
N GLY A 52 16.28 6.03 6.95
CA GLY A 52 17.70 6.15 7.26
C GLY A 52 18.51 7.06 6.33
N SER A 53 18.05 7.21 5.08
CA SER A 53 18.67 8.08 4.07
C SER A 53 17.86 9.34 3.76
N GLY A 54 16.61 9.42 4.24
CA GLY A 54 15.70 10.54 4.00
C GLY A 54 15.30 10.69 2.54
N THR A 55 15.13 9.58 1.80
CA THR A 55 14.85 9.64 0.36
C THR A 55 14.07 8.42 -0.14
N VAL A 56 13.37 8.62 -1.26
CA VAL A 56 12.80 7.52 -2.04
C VAL A 56 13.89 6.75 -2.78
N LEU A 57 13.65 5.46 -3.01
CA LEU A 57 14.54 4.60 -3.79
C LEU A 57 13.84 4.17 -5.09
N SER A 58 14.61 4.13 -6.16
CA SER A 58 14.17 3.56 -7.43
C SER A 58 14.01 2.03 -7.31
N SER A 59 13.21 1.43 -8.20
CA SER A 59 13.02 -0.04 -8.23
C SER A 59 14.33 -0.80 -8.32
N HIS A 60 15.32 -0.25 -9.06
CA HIS A 60 16.64 -0.85 -9.18
C HIS A 60 17.40 -0.83 -7.85
N GLU A 61 17.39 0.28 -7.13
CA GLU A 61 18.03 0.41 -5.81
C GLU A 61 17.39 -0.50 -4.77
N VAL A 62 16.05 -0.61 -4.78
CA VAL A 62 15.29 -1.51 -3.91
C VAL A 62 15.70 -2.96 -4.17
N SER A 63 15.84 -3.36 -5.45
CA SER A 63 16.21 -4.74 -5.81
C SER A 63 17.57 -5.18 -5.30
N LEU A 64 18.49 -4.24 -5.03
CA LEU A 64 19.81 -4.50 -4.47
C LEU A 64 19.80 -4.76 -2.96
N GLY A 65 18.71 -4.40 -2.29
CA GLY A 65 18.61 -4.38 -0.83
C GLY A 65 17.77 -5.50 -0.21
N TYR A 66 17.20 -6.42 -0.99
CA TYR A 66 16.40 -7.51 -0.43
C TYR A 66 17.23 -8.45 0.43
N LYS A 67 16.70 -8.76 1.62
CA LYS A 67 17.30 -9.73 2.55
C LYS A 67 16.22 -10.61 3.11
N GLU A 68 16.55 -11.88 3.33
CA GLU A 68 15.70 -12.77 4.12
C GLU A 68 15.64 -12.26 5.57
N THR A 69 14.44 -12.09 6.08
CA THR A 69 14.19 -11.60 7.44
C THR A 69 13.01 -12.35 8.06
N GLN A 70 13.02 -12.41 9.38
CA GLN A 70 11.92 -12.94 10.16
C GLN A 70 11.15 -11.78 10.76
N ASP A 71 9.93 -11.59 10.29
CA ASP A 71 9.00 -10.59 10.82
C ASP A 71 7.84 -11.27 11.56
N PRO A 72 7.21 -10.60 12.53
CA PRO A 72 5.96 -11.09 13.10
C PRO A 72 4.88 -11.09 12.03
N SER A 73 4.08 -12.15 11.99
CA SER A 73 2.83 -12.17 11.25
C SER A 73 1.68 -12.39 12.20
N ILE A 74 0.59 -11.68 11.98
CA ILE A 74 -0.58 -11.72 12.87
C ILE A 74 -1.87 -11.89 12.07
N TYR A 75 -2.78 -12.65 12.66
CA TYR A 75 -4.16 -12.78 12.22
C TYR A 75 -5.02 -11.90 13.12
N VAL A 76 -5.69 -10.91 12.55
CA VAL A 76 -6.41 -9.87 13.28
C VAL A 76 -7.91 -9.98 13.02
N LYS A 77 -8.68 -9.94 14.09
CA LYS A 77 -10.14 -9.93 14.09
C LYS A 77 -10.65 -8.49 13.96
N PHE A 78 -11.45 -8.22 12.93
CA PHE A 78 -12.12 -6.93 12.73
C PHE A 78 -13.62 -7.10 13.00
N PRO A 79 -14.14 -6.59 14.13
CA PRO A 79 -15.52 -6.79 14.52
C PRO A 79 -16.51 -6.19 13.52
N LEU A 80 -17.50 -6.95 13.09
CA LEU A 80 -18.57 -6.44 12.25
C LEU A 80 -19.44 -5.44 13.06
N GLU A 81 -19.73 -4.27 12.52
CA GLU A 81 -20.51 -3.26 13.26
C GLU A 81 -21.93 -3.75 13.60
N ALA A 82 -22.55 -4.51 12.70
CA ALA A 82 -23.89 -5.05 12.88
C ALA A 82 -23.98 -6.17 13.93
N ASP A 83 -22.88 -6.89 14.20
CA ASP A 83 -22.80 -7.98 15.16
C ASP A 83 -21.37 -8.11 15.67
N GLN A 84 -21.10 -7.62 16.88
CA GLN A 84 -19.77 -7.58 17.50
C GLN A 84 -19.19 -8.97 17.84
N ASN A 85 -19.95 -10.05 17.66
CA ASN A 85 -19.49 -11.43 17.80
C ASN A 85 -19.10 -12.08 16.47
N VAL A 86 -19.21 -11.33 15.37
CA VAL A 86 -18.79 -11.72 14.01
C VAL A 86 -17.61 -10.85 13.60
N TYR A 87 -16.54 -11.46 13.11
CA TYR A 87 -15.30 -10.79 12.78
C TYR A 87 -14.88 -11.15 11.35
N PHE A 88 -14.38 -10.17 10.59
CA PHE A 88 -13.51 -10.47 9.47
C PHE A 88 -12.13 -10.85 10.00
N LEU A 89 -11.56 -11.93 9.50
CA LEU A 89 -10.20 -12.35 9.83
C LEU A 89 -9.26 -11.92 8.72
N ALA A 90 -8.34 -11.01 9.02
CA ALA A 90 -7.30 -10.59 8.09
C ALA A 90 -5.91 -10.97 8.60
N TRP A 91 -4.97 -11.20 7.68
CA TRP A 91 -3.59 -11.53 7.97
C TRP A 91 -2.64 -10.42 7.50
N THR A 92 -1.58 -10.18 8.26
CA THR A 92 -0.53 -9.23 7.87
C THR A 92 0.84 -9.61 8.44
N THR A 93 1.90 -9.30 7.69
CA THR A 93 3.31 -9.37 8.12
C THR A 93 3.85 -8.01 8.59
N THR A 94 3.01 -6.99 8.61
CA THR A 94 3.36 -5.62 9.01
C THR A 94 2.38 -5.11 10.07
N PRO A 95 2.45 -5.59 11.33
CA PRO A 95 1.51 -5.20 12.39
C PRO A 95 1.38 -3.68 12.55
N TRP A 96 2.46 -2.94 12.35
CA TRP A 96 2.50 -1.49 12.47
C TRP A 96 1.53 -0.76 11.52
N THR A 97 1.19 -1.35 10.36
CA THR A 97 0.25 -0.73 9.40
C THR A 97 -1.22 -0.84 9.84
N ILE A 98 -1.55 -1.72 10.80
CA ILE A 98 -2.91 -1.87 11.34
C ILE A 98 -3.43 -0.56 11.95
N ILE A 99 -2.54 0.28 12.50
CA ILE A 99 -2.90 1.63 12.99
C ILE A 99 -3.52 2.49 11.89
N SER A 100 -3.13 2.24 10.64
CA SER A 100 -3.58 2.98 9.45
C SER A 100 -4.64 2.23 8.64
N ASN A 101 -5.30 1.24 9.25
CA ASN A 101 -6.38 0.51 8.60
C ASN A 101 -7.56 1.44 8.29
N MET A 102 -7.96 1.48 7.01
CA MET A 102 -9.07 2.31 6.54
C MET A 102 -10.14 1.49 5.80
N ALA A 103 -9.80 0.28 5.33
CA ALA A 103 -10.75 -0.64 4.68
C ALA A 103 -10.29 -2.09 4.84
N LEU A 104 -11.18 -3.01 4.52
CA LEU A 104 -10.87 -4.42 4.26
C LEU A 104 -11.18 -4.71 2.79
N ALA A 105 -10.24 -5.33 2.07
CA ALA A 105 -10.42 -5.70 0.69
C ALA A 105 -10.72 -7.19 0.54
N VAL A 106 -11.70 -7.52 -0.30
CA VAL A 106 -12.07 -8.89 -0.67
C VAL A 106 -12.12 -9.02 -2.20
N ASN A 107 -11.89 -10.21 -2.70
CA ASN A 107 -12.03 -10.47 -4.13
C ASN A 107 -13.50 -10.82 -4.44
N PRO A 108 -14.18 -10.09 -5.34
CA PRO A 108 -15.60 -10.29 -5.62
C PRO A 108 -15.93 -11.66 -6.17
N GLU A 109 -14.97 -12.38 -6.79
CA GLU A 109 -15.18 -13.69 -7.41
C GLU A 109 -14.94 -14.88 -6.47
N LEU A 110 -14.27 -14.66 -5.32
CA LEU A 110 -13.99 -15.72 -4.35
C LEU A 110 -15.21 -16.05 -3.47
N GLU A 111 -15.25 -17.28 -2.97
CA GLU A 111 -16.21 -17.73 -1.96
C GLU A 111 -15.64 -17.45 -0.56
N TYR A 112 -16.43 -16.82 0.28
CA TYR A 112 -16.15 -16.55 1.69
C TYR A 112 -17.12 -17.35 2.55
N VAL A 113 -16.66 -17.77 3.72
CA VAL A 113 -17.47 -18.50 4.68
C VAL A 113 -17.46 -17.81 6.02
N LYS A 114 -18.59 -17.89 6.70
CA LYS A 114 -18.69 -17.61 8.14
C LYS A 114 -18.58 -18.91 8.88
N ILE A 115 -17.55 -19.03 9.71
CA ILE A 115 -17.32 -20.20 10.55
C ILE A 115 -17.59 -19.85 12.01
N LYS A 116 -18.06 -20.83 12.74
CA LYS A 116 -18.19 -20.80 14.20
C LYS A 116 -16.97 -21.46 14.81
N VAL A 117 -16.34 -20.80 15.77
CA VAL A 117 -15.19 -21.28 16.53
C VAL A 117 -15.43 -21.12 18.03
N GLN A 118 -14.62 -21.80 18.84
CA GLN A 118 -14.61 -21.63 20.30
C GLN A 118 -13.34 -20.92 20.73
N GLU A 119 -13.47 -19.73 21.30
CA GLU A 119 -12.34 -18.93 21.79
C GLU A 119 -12.53 -18.64 23.28
N ASP A 120 -11.60 -19.06 24.11
CA ASP A 120 -11.66 -18.91 25.59
C ASP A 120 -13.01 -19.32 26.22
N GLY A 121 -13.68 -20.32 25.63
CA GLY A 121 -14.98 -20.83 26.09
C GLY A 121 -16.19 -20.04 25.60
N ASN A 122 -16.00 -19.05 24.74
CA ASN A 122 -17.05 -18.30 24.07
C ASN A 122 -17.17 -18.71 22.60
N GLU A 123 -18.38 -18.62 22.06
CA GLU A 123 -18.63 -18.82 20.65
C GLU A 123 -18.34 -17.51 19.90
N GLU A 124 -17.47 -17.57 18.90
CA GLU A 124 -17.16 -16.46 17.97
C GLU A 124 -17.38 -16.91 16.54
N TYR A 125 -17.60 -15.94 15.66
CA TYR A 125 -17.79 -16.19 14.23
C TYR A 125 -16.74 -15.45 13.42
N LEU A 126 -16.03 -16.19 12.56
CA LEU A 126 -14.99 -15.60 11.69
C LEU A 126 -15.42 -15.67 10.24
N ILE A 127 -15.13 -14.61 9.47
CA ILE A 127 -15.37 -14.52 8.02
C ILE A 127 -14.01 -14.47 7.32
N LEU A 128 -13.76 -15.44 6.43
CA LEU A 128 -12.54 -15.54 5.62
C LEU A 128 -12.85 -16.28 4.31
N ALA A 129 -11.90 -16.27 3.37
CA ALA A 129 -12.06 -17.04 2.14
C ALA A 129 -12.08 -18.53 2.42
N LYS A 130 -12.95 -19.26 1.76
CA LYS A 130 -13.15 -20.71 1.95
C LYS A 130 -11.87 -21.49 1.68
N ASP A 131 -11.14 -21.12 0.64
CA ASP A 131 -9.91 -21.81 0.24
C ASP A 131 -8.74 -21.60 1.22
N CYS A 132 -8.85 -20.60 2.13
CA CYS A 132 -7.85 -20.34 3.17
C CYS A 132 -8.12 -21.04 4.51
N LEU A 133 -9.22 -21.80 4.63
CA LEU A 133 -9.64 -22.39 5.92
C LEU A 133 -8.59 -23.31 6.54
N GLU A 134 -8.02 -24.22 5.73
CA GLU A 134 -7.08 -25.25 6.23
C GLU A 134 -5.77 -24.63 6.74
N ASP A 135 -5.32 -23.53 6.15
CA ASP A 135 -4.07 -22.86 6.50
C ASP A 135 -4.24 -21.80 7.61
N ALA A 136 -5.40 -21.13 7.63
CA ALA A 136 -5.64 -20.02 8.56
C ALA A 136 -6.21 -20.47 9.91
N ILE A 137 -6.99 -21.59 9.96
CA ILE A 137 -7.72 -22.04 11.13
C ILE A 137 -7.11 -23.34 11.65
N ASP A 138 -6.57 -23.30 12.86
CA ASP A 138 -5.88 -24.43 13.51
C ASP A 138 -6.69 -25.09 14.64
N GLN A 139 -8.01 -24.85 14.69
CA GLN A 139 -8.93 -25.43 15.63
C GLN A 139 -10.19 -25.98 14.94
N ASP A 140 -11.02 -26.71 15.68
CA ASP A 140 -12.30 -27.20 15.17
C ASP A 140 -13.24 -26.02 14.85
N TYR A 141 -13.92 -26.10 13.71
CA TYR A 141 -14.87 -25.10 13.26
C TYR A 141 -16.12 -25.74 12.62
N GLU A 142 -17.18 -24.97 12.57
CA GLU A 142 -18.42 -25.29 11.86
C GLU A 142 -18.71 -24.18 10.84
N ILE A 143 -18.90 -24.51 9.56
CA ILE A 143 -19.35 -23.53 8.55
C ILE A 143 -20.83 -23.30 8.77
N VAL A 144 -21.18 -22.05 9.07
CA VAL A 144 -22.58 -21.66 9.38
C VAL A 144 -23.22 -20.85 8.26
N ASP A 145 -22.41 -20.22 7.40
CA ASP A 145 -22.91 -19.42 6.26
C ASP A 145 -21.84 -19.32 5.16
N SER A 146 -22.26 -18.93 3.95
CA SER A 146 -21.40 -18.76 2.76
C SER A 146 -21.81 -17.51 2.01
N TYR A 147 -20.84 -16.78 1.48
CA TYR A 147 -21.01 -15.52 0.73
C TYR A 147 -20.14 -15.52 -0.51
N LYS A 148 -20.58 -14.87 -1.56
CA LYS A 148 -19.67 -14.43 -2.61
C LYS A 148 -18.98 -13.13 -2.15
N GLY A 149 -17.73 -12.90 -2.53
CA GLY A 149 -17.03 -11.68 -2.10
C GLY A 149 -17.78 -10.39 -2.47
N SER A 150 -18.47 -10.40 -3.62
CA SER A 150 -19.37 -9.28 -4.01
C SER A 150 -20.50 -9.00 -3.03
N ASP A 151 -20.97 -9.99 -2.26
CA ASP A 151 -22.05 -9.83 -1.27
C ASP A 151 -21.56 -9.15 0.02
N LEU A 152 -20.26 -9.19 0.28
CA LEU A 152 -19.61 -8.58 1.45
C LEU A 152 -19.33 -7.09 1.26
N LYS A 153 -19.38 -6.60 0.02
CA LYS A 153 -19.13 -5.20 -0.30
C LYS A 153 -20.03 -4.26 0.49
N GLY A 154 -19.40 -3.27 1.10
CA GLY A 154 -20.09 -2.24 1.89
C GLY A 154 -20.42 -2.67 3.32
N TRP A 155 -20.09 -3.89 3.73
CA TRP A 155 -20.22 -4.27 5.13
C TRP A 155 -19.28 -3.41 5.97
N VAL A 156 -19.80 -2.89 7.09
CA VAL A 156 -19.08 -1.97 7.97
C VAL A 156 -18.53 -2.73 9.17
N TYR A 157 -17.30 -2.43 9.53
CA TYR A 157 -16.63 -3.04 10.68
C TYR A 157 -16.07 -1.95 11.63
N THR A 158 -15.79 -2.33 12.86
CA THR A 158 -15.16 -1.47 13.84
C THR A 158 -13.62 -1.54 13.69
N PRO A 159 -12.91 -0.39 13.55
CA PRO A 159 -11.46 -0.41 13.45
C PRO A 159 -10.81 -0.93 14.75
N VAL A 160 -9.67 -1.58 14.61
CA VAL A 160 -8.86 -2.10 15.74
C VAL A 160 -8.33 -0.96 16.62
N PHE A 161 -7.95 0.15 15.98
CA PHE A 161 -7.53 1.39 16.63
C PHE A 161 -8.41 2.55 16.16
N ASP A 162 -8.69 3.47 17.06
CA ASP A 162 -9.63 4.57 16.87
C ASP A 162 -8.98 5.93 16.55
N TYR A 163 -7.66 5.94 16.31
CA TYR A 163 -6.90 7.17 16.08
C TYR A 163 -7.43 7.99 14.90
N ALA A 164 -7.77 7.33 13.81
CA ALA A 164 -8.27 7.97 12.60
C ALA A 164 -9.74 8.45 12.71
N LEU A 165 -10.50 7.98 13.72
CA LEU A 165 -11.89 8.41 13.95
C LEU A 165 -12.03 9.91 14.29
N LYS A 166 -10.94 10.58 14.61
CA LYS A 166 -10.92 12.03 14.87
C LYS A 166 -10.91 12.84 13.57
N ASP A 167 -10.40 12.24 12.49
CA ASP A 167 -10.14 12.91 11.22
C ASP A 167 -11.14 12.51 10.12
N PHE A 168 -11.80 11.34 10.25
CA PHE A 168 -12.66 10.78 9.21
C PHE A 168 -13.96 10.23 9.79
N ASP A 169 -15.03 10.39 9.04
CA ASP A 169 -16.34 9.84 9.37
C ASP A 169 -16.41 8.34 9.00
N LYS A 170 -17.26 7.59 9.72
CA LYS A 170 -17.45 6.16 9.48
C LYS A 170 -17.96 5.83 8.07
N ASP A 171 -18.69 6.75 7.44
CA ASP A 171 -19.19 6.58 6.07
C ASP A 171 -18.07 6.66 5.01
N GLU A 172 -16.93 7.24 5.37
CA GLU A 172 -15.78 7.40 4.48
C GLU A 172 -14.82 6.20 4.52
N ALA A 173 -14.77 5.46 5.64
CA ALA A 173 -13.79 4.39 5.89
C ALA A 173 -14.44 3.17 6.57
N TRP A 174 -13.61 2.20 6.95
CA TRP A 174 -13.93 0.99 7.73
C TRP A 174 -15.08 0.17 7.17
N ARG A 175 -15.09 0.02 5.85
CA ARG A 175 -15.99 -0.83 5.10
C ARG A 175 -15.23 -1.83 4.24
N VAL A 176 -15.92 -2.91 3.87
CA VAL A 176 -15.40 -3.89 2.92
C VAL A 176 -15.50 -3.34 1.49
N VAL A 177 -14.42 -3.45 0.74
CA VAL A 177 -14.32 -3.05 -0.67
C VAL A 177 -13.85 -4.21 -1.55
N GLU A 178 -14.15 -4.12 -2.85
CA GLU A 178 -13.72 -5.14 -3.83
C GLU A 178 -12.35 -4.80 -4.40
N ALA A 179 -11.46 -5.80 -4.47
CA ALA A 179 -10.16 -5.69 -5.09
C ALA A 179 -9.72 -7.00 -5.75
N ASP A 180 -9.42 -6.93 -7.04
CA ASP A 180 -9.10 -8.10 -7.87
C ASP A 180 -7.73 -8.72 -7.52
N TYR A 181 -6.84 -7.97 -6.83
CA TYR A 181 -5.52 -8.45 -6.41
C TYR A 181 -5.55 -9.37 -5.19
N VAL A 182 -6.68 -9.45 -4.48
CA VAL A 182 -6.82 -10.35 -3.33
C VAL A 182 -6.83 -11.80 -3.83
N THR A 183 -5.92 -12.61 -3.30
CA THR A 183 -5.75 -14.04 -3.63
C THR A 183 -5.96 -14.91 -2.39
N THR A 184 -5.94 -16.22 -2.59
CA THR A 184 -6.00 -17.24 -1.53
C THR A 184 -4.70 -18.02 -1.39
N GLU A 185 -3.60 -17.53 -1.99
CA GLU A 185 -2.30 -18.18 -1.94
C GLU A 185 -1.67 -18.08 -0.56
N ASP A 186 -1.88 -16.96 0.13
CA ASP A 186 -1.42 -16.70 1.49
C ASP A 186 -2.52 -15.98 2.30
N GLY A 187 -2.51 -16.15 3.61
CA GLY A 187 -3.35 -15.42 4.56
C GLY A 187 -4.80 -15.92 4.63
N THR A 188 -5.76 -15.04 4.54
CA THR A 188 -7.19 -15.31 4.82
C THR A 188 -8.13 -14.97 3.66
N GLY A 189 -7.60 -14.42 2.56
CA GLY A 189 -8.41 -13.86 1.49
C GLY A 189 -9.16 -12.58 1.85
N VAL A 190 -8.90 -12.03 3.04
CA VAL A 190 -9.32 -10.70 3.49
C VAL A 190 -8.08 -9.87 3.72
N VAL A 191 -7.89 -8.80 2.95
CA VAL A 191 -6.70 -7.96 3.04
C VAL A 191 -7.01 -6.69 3.83
N HIS A 192 -6.26 -6.47 4.89
CA HIS A 192 -6.22 -5.20 5.59
C HIS A 192 -5.65 -4.12 4.65
N THR A 193 -6.39 -3.04 4.43
CA THR A 193 -6.05 -1.98 3.50
C THR A 193 -5.65 -0.71 4.24
N ALA A 194 -4.39 -0.29 4.04
CA ALA A 194 -3.82 0.95 4.57
C ALA A 194 -3.31 1.83 3.41
N PRO A 195 -4.10 2.75 2.86
CA PRO A 195 -3.74 3.54 1.68
C PRO A 195 -2.43 4.33 1.79
N ALA A 196 -1.96 4.60 3.00
CA ALA A 196 -0.68 5.25 3.23
C ALA A 196 0.54 4.34 2.99
N PHE A 197 0.40 3.00 3.09
CA PHE A 197 1.53 2.09 3.19
C PHE A 197 1.54 0.95 2.17
N GLY A 198 0.67 1.01 1.17
CA GLY A 198 0.63 0.07 0.05
C GLY A 198 0.23 0.75 -1.25
N ALA A 199 0.90 0.41 -2.37
CA ALA A 199 0.56 0.98 -3.67
C ALA A 199 -0.82 0.48 -4.16
N ASP A 200 -1.11 -0.80 -3.96
CA ASP A 200 -2.41 -1.40 -4.29
C ASP A 200 -3.49 -0.90 -3.33
N ASP A 201 -3.16 -0.70 -2.05
CA ASP A 201 -4.04 -0.12 -1.05
C ASP A 201 -4.41 1.32 -1.40
N TYR A 202 -3.43 2.11 -1.85
CA TYR A 202 -3.67 3.49 -2.30
C TYR A 202 -4.56 3.53 -3.55
N ALA A 203 -4.27 2.67 -4.53
CA ALA A 203 -5.10 2.58 -5.74
C ALA A 203 -6.54 2.13 -5.41
N THR A 204 -6.69 1.19 -4.48
CA THR A 204 -7.99 0.76 -3.95
C THR A 204 -8.68 1.89 -3.21
N GLY A 205 -7.94 2.64 -2.39
CA GLY A 205 -8.44 3.83 -1.72
C GLY A 205 -8.98 4.87 -2.71
N GLN A 206 -8.23 5.16 -3.77
CA GLN A 206 -8.70 6.07 -4.83
C GLN A 206 -9.93 5.55 -5.60
N LYS A 207 -10.00 4.25 -5.86
CA LYS A 207 -11.13 3.62 -6.57
C LYS A 207 -12.43 3.69 -5.76
N TRP A 208 -12.33 3.59 -4.45
CA TRP A 208 -13.47 3.46 -3.54
C TRP A 208 -13.69 4.68 -2.64
N ASP A 209 -12.98 5.80 -2.88
CA ASP A 209 -12.99 7.00 -2.06
C ASP A 209 -12.72 6.71 -0.57
N ILE A 210 -11.74 5.83 -0.30
CA ILE A 210 -11.24 5.55 1.05
C ILE A 210 -10.12 6.54 1.36
N PRO A 211 -10.21 7.30 2.46
CA PRO A 211 -9.20 8.28 2.82
C PRO A 211 -7.87 7.63 3.25
N MET A 212 -6.81 8.43 3.24
CA MET A 212 -5.47 8.01 3.64
C MET A 212 -5.14 8.57 5.03
N PHE A 213 -4.89 7.68 6.00
CA PHE A 213 -4.39 8.05 7.31
C PHE A 213 -2.92 7.68 7.44
N ASN A 214 -2.05 8.68 7.58
CA ASN A 214 -0.61 8.50 7.78
C ASN A 214 -0.19 9.02 9.16
N PRO A 215 0.06 8.14 10.15
CA PRO A 215 0.55 8.49 11.47
C PRO A 215 2.08 8.39 11.60
N VAL A 216 2.83 8.11 10.53
CA VAL A 216 4.29 7.94 10.55
C VAL A 216 4.96 9.08 9.79
N ASP A 217 6.03 9.64 10.35
CA ASP A 217 6.81 10.71 9.76
C ASP A 217 7.88 10.18 8.76
N GLU A 218 8.64 11.11 8.17
CA GLU A 218 9.72 10.79 7.23
C GLU A 218 10.93 10.11 7.90
N GLU A 219 11.09 10.25 9.21
CA GLU A 219 12.08 9.54 10.01
C GLU A 219 11.64 8.11 10.36
N GLY A 220 10.41 7.69 9.94
CA GLY A 220 9.84 6.39 10.22
C GLY A 220 9.34 6.24 11.65
N ARG A 221 8.99 7.33 12.32
CA ARG A 221 8.47 7.32 13.69
C ARG A 221 6.99 7.66 13.73
N PHE A 222 6.28 7.02 14.62
CA PHE A 222 4.90 7.39 14.91
C PHE A 222 4.82 8.80 15.48
N THR A 223 3.85 9.57 15.00
CA THR A 223 3.55 10.94 15.42
C THR A 223 2.44 10.95 16.49
N GLU A 224 2.09 12.15 16.97
CA GLU A 224 0.97 12.38 17.88
C GLU A 224 -0.38 11.87 17.37
N LYS A 225 -0.49 11.54 16.09
CA LYS A 225 -1.68 10.91 15.50
C LYS A 225 -1.93 9.51 16.04
N ALA A 226 -0.89 8.83 16.51
CA ALA A 226 -0.97 7.53 17.16
C ALA A 226 -0.30 7.62 18.55
N VAL A 227 -0.91 8.38 19.46
CA VAL A 227 -0.35 8.85 20.72
C VAL A 227 0.28 7.76 21.59
N ASP A 228 -0.28 6.55 21.59
CA ASP A 228 0.23 5.43 22.41
C ASP A 228 1.56 4.86 21.88
N PHE A 229 1.92 5.20 20.64
CA PHE A 229 3.13 4.75 19.96
C PHE A 229 4.03 5.92 19.54
N GLU A 230 3.70 7.16 19.91
CA GLU A 230 4.42 8.37 19.54
C GLU A 230 5.94 8.24 19.79
N GLY A 231 6.74 8.62 18.78
CA GLY A 231 8.20 8.57 18.80
C GLY A 231 8.79 7.17 18.56
N GLN A 232 8.01 6.10 18.59
CA GLN A 232 8.51 4.76 18.31
C GLN A 232 8.83 4.60 16.81
N TRP A 233 9.92 3.89 16.53
CA TRP A 233 10.27 3.45 15.18
C TRP A 233 9.28 2.40 14.67
N PHE A 234 8.81 2.53 13.43
CA PHE A 234 7.71 1.71 12.91
C PHE A 234 7.92 0.19 13.04
N LYS A 235 9.14 -0.31 12.78
CA LYS A 235 9.47 -1.74 12.94
C LYS A 235 9.56 -2.16 14.40
N ASP A 236 10.07 -1.31 15.27
CA ASP A 236 10.18 -1.63 16.71
C ASP A 236 8.77 -1.65 17.35
N ALA A 237 7.86 -0.84 16.84
CA ALA A 237 6.48 -0.75 17.31
C ALA A 237 5.65 -2.02 17.01
N ASP A 238 6.04 -2.86 16.06
CA ASP A 238 5.33 -4.12 15.71
C ASP A 238 4.99 -4.96 16.95
N LYS A 239 5.94 -5.05 17.87
CA LYS A 239 5.77 -5.84 19.11
C LYS A 239 4.74 -5.24 20.06
N ASP A 240 4.76 -3.93 20.24
CA ASP A 240 3.86 -3.24 21.16
C ASP A 240 2.46 -3.14 20.57
N ILE A 241 2.36 -2.92 19.26
CA ILE A 241 1.09 -2.93 18.51
C ILE A 241 0.45 -4.33 18.58
N SER A 242 1.24 -5.39 18.33
CA SER A 242 0.75 -6.77 18.46
C SER A 242 0.24 -7.07 19.88
N ARG A 243 0.95 -6.57 20.90
CA ARG A 243 0.50 -6.70 22.29
C ARG A 243 -0.82 -5.97 22.51
N ALA A 244 -0.95 -4.72 22.05
CA ALA A 244 -2.18 -3.94 22.17
C ALA A 244 -3.38 -4.61 21.47
N ILE A 245 -3.17 -5.20 20.28
CA ILE A 245 -4.20 -5.97 19.56
C ILE A 245 -4.62 -7.19 20.40
N LYS A 246 -3.66 -7.89 21.00
CA LYS A 246 -3.92 -9.04 21.86
C LYS A 246 -4.69 -8.65 23.13
N GLU A 247 -4.31 -7.55 23.79
CA GLU A 247 -4.99 -7.04 24.99
C GLU A 247 -6.44 -6.62 24.71
N LYS A 248 -6.74 -6.21 23.48
CA LYS A 248 -8.11 -5.94 23.00
C LYS A 248 -8.90 -7.20 22.68
N GLY A 249 -8.30 -8.41 22.74
CA GLY A 249 -8.93 -9.66 22.34
C GLY A 249 -9.15 -9.81 20.83
N LEU A 250 -8.46 -8.99 20.02
CA LEU A 250 -8.62 -8.94 18.57
C LEU A 250 -7.52 -9.68 17.79
N MET A 251 -6.57 -10.30 18.47
CA MET A 251 -5.56 -11.16 17.84
C MET A 251 -6.03 -12.61 17.88
N TYR A 252 -6.22 -13.21 16.71
CA TYR A 252 -6.57 -14.62 16.58
C TYR A 252 -5.32 -15.50 16.70
N LYS A 253 -4.25 -15.18 15.93
CA LYS A 253 -3.03 -15.99 15.86
C LYS A 253 -1.82 -15.08 15.64
N HIS A 254 -0.67 -15.51 16.19
CA HIS A 254 0.62 -14.84 15.99
C HIS A 254 1.66 -15.87 15.57
N GLU A 255 2.38 -15.60 14.50
CA GLU A 255 3.42 -16.46 13.95
C GLU A 255 4.67 -15.66 13.61
N THR A 256 5.74 -16.34 13.30
CA THR A 256 6.94 -15.75 12.71
C THR A 256 6.98 -16.13 11.23
N TYR A 257 7.07 -15.14 10.37
CA TYR A 257 7.07 -15.31 8.93
C TYR A 257 8.45 -15.00 8.34
N LEU A 258 9.01 -15.97 7.63
CA LEU A 258 10.29 -15.84 6.94
C LEU A 258 10.04 -15.39 5.51
N HIS A 259 10.50 -14.20 5.17
CA HIS A 259 10.31 -13.63 3.83
C HIS A 259 11.45 -12.70 3.42
N ASN A 260 11.48 -12.32 2.15
CA ASN A 260 12.38 -11.30 1.66
C ASN A 260 11.79 -9.91 1.89
N TYR A 261 12.52 -9.07 2.62
CA TYR A 261 12.14 -7.68 2.89
C TYR A 261 13.18 -6.72 2.29
N PRO A 262 12.76 -5.57 1.72
CA PRO A 262 13.70 -4.61 1.15
C PRO A 262 14.35 -3.72 2.23
N PHE A 263 15.66 -3.56 2.10
CA PHE A 263 16.47 -2.66 2.92
C PHE A 263 17.14 -1.60 2.06
N ASP A 264 17.46 -0.48 2.65
CA ASP A 264 18.35 0.50 2.03
C ASP A 264 19.72 -0.14 1.78
N TRP A 265 20.12 -0.26 0.54
CA TRP A 265 21.36 -0.89 0.15
C TRP A 265 22.62 -0.13 0.64
N ARG A 266 22.49 1.18 0.96
CA ARG A 266 23.56 2.04 1.49
C ARG A 266 23.64 2.00 3.01
N LYS A 267 22.49 2.08 3.69
CA LYS A 267 22.39 2.22 5.16
C LYS A 267 22.08 0.90 5.87
N GLY A 268 21.52 -0.07 5.16
CA GLY A 268 21.10 -1.35 5.73
C GLY A 268 19.86 -1.23 6.63
N THR A 269 19.15 -0.11 6.61
CA THR A 269 17.89 0.09 7.34
C THR A 269 16.71 -0.45 6.53
N PRO A 270 15.67 -1.01 7.17
CA PRO A 270 14.47 -1.44 6.46
C PRO A 270 13.81 -0.25 5.76
N LEU A 271 13.27 -0.51 4.56
CA LEU A 271 12.47 0.45 3.82
C LEU A 271 11.02 0.43 4.31
N MET A 272 10.32 1.52 4.11
CA MET A 272 8.87 1.56 4.27
C MET A 272 8.20 1.97 2.96
N SER A 273 7.05 1.40 2.68
CA SER A 273 6.16 1.93 1.65
C SER A 273 5.56 3.23 2.20
N TYR A 274 5.71 4.36 1.49
CA TYR A 274 5.41 5.67 2.07
C TYR A 274 4.78 6.62 1.04
N PRO A 275 3.78 7.43 1.45
CA PRO A 275 3.14 8.40 0.57
C PRO A 275 4.03 9.64 0.39
N VAL A 276 4.55 9.82 -0.81
CA VAL A 276 5.38 10.98 -1.17
C VAL A 276 4.57 11.94 -2.04
N GLU A 277 4.45 13.18 -1.59
CA GLU A 277 3.81 14.23 -2.38
C GLU A 277 4.64 14.53 -3.64
N SER A 278 4.00 14.60 -4.78
CA SER A 278 4.65 14.89 -6.05
C SER A 278 3.74 15.64 -7.01
N TRP A 279 4.34 16.17 -8.09
CA TRP A 279 3.63 16.75 -9.21
C TRP A 279 3.37 15.69 -10.28
N PHE A 280 2.14 15.65 -10.79
CA PHE A 280 1.70 14.71 -11.80
C PHE A 280 1.22 15.43 -13.04
N ILE A 281 1.43 14.79 -14.21
CA ILE A 281 0.84 15.21 -15.48
C ILE A 281 -0.23 14.18 -15.85
N LYS A 282 -1.47 14.65 -16.05
CA LYS A 282 -2.64 13.82 -16.34
C LYS A 282 -2.65 13.34 -17.80
N THR A 283 -1.69 12.50 -18.14
CA THR A 283 -1.49 11.99 -19.50
C THR A 283 -2.66 11.13 -20.00
N THR A 284 -3.43 10.54 -19.08
CA THR A 284 -4.63 9.75 -19.39
C THR A 284 -5.69 10.55 -20.15
N ASP A 285 -5.85 11.84 -19.85
CA ASP A 285 -6.85 12.71 -20.49
C ASP A 285 -6.51 13.00 -21.96
N VAL A 286 -5.23 12.92 -22.32
CA VAL A 286 -4.73 13.17 -23.68
C VAL A 286 -4.24 11.90 -24.40
N LYS A 287 -4.32 10.75 -23.75
CA LYS A 287 -3.81 9.45 -24.26
C LYS A 287 -4.28 9.14 -25.70
N LYS A 288 -5.56 9.34 -25.99
CA LYS A 288 -6.11 9.06 -27.34
C LYS A 288 -5.41 9.88 -28.42
N LYS A 289 -5.24 11.20 -28.19
CA LYS A 289 -4.55 12.09 -29.12
C LYS A 289 -3.07 11.74 -29.26
N MET A 290 -2.41 11.39 -28.16
CA MET A 290 -1.01 10.95 -28.20
C MET A 290 -0.83 9.70 -29.06
N VAL A 291 -1.74 8.72 -28.94
CA VAL A 291 -1.72 7.51 -29.78
C VAL A 291 -1.98 7.84 -31.25
N GLU A 292 -2.89 8.76 -31.55
CA GLU A 292 -3.14 9.22 -32.93
C GLU A 292 -1.90 9.87 -33.54
N TYR A 293 -1.29 10.83 -32.85
CA TYR A 293 -0.07 11.49 -33.31
C TYR A 293 1.13 10.55 -33.42
N ASN A 294 1.22 9.55 -32.54
CA ASN A 294 2.28 8.54 -32.61
C ASN A 294 2.27 7.77 -33.94
N LYS A 295 1.08 7.57 -34.55
CA LYS A 295 0.95 6.90 -35.85
C LYS A 295 1.44 7.74 -37.03
N GLU A 296 1.56 9.06 -36.86
CA GLU A 296 2.04 9.97 -37.87
C GLU A 296 3.59 10.08 -37.89
N ILE A 297 4.24 9.55 -36.82
CA ILE A 297 5.70 9.58 -36.69
C ILE A 297 6.32 8.51 -37.61
N ASN A 298 7.32 8.91 -38.37
CA ASN A 298 8.10 7.97 -39.18
C ASN A 298 9.18 7.29 -38.34
N TRP A 299 8.79 6.21 -37.67
CA TRP A 299 9.67 5.44 -36.80
C TRP A 299 10.75 4.67 -37.59
N LYS A 300 12.00 4.69 -37.09
CA LYS A 300 13.15 3.93 -37.64
C LYS A 300 13.88 3.18 -36.53
N PRO A 301 13.85 1.85 -36.48
CA PRO A 301 13.05 0.93 -37.31
C PRO A 301 11.54 1.05 -37.03
N GLU A 302 10.73 0.60 -37.98
CA GLU A 302 9.28 0.68 -37.93
C GLU A 302 8.67 -0.01 -36.69
N SER A 303 9.30 -1.08 -36.22
CA SER A 303 8.92 -1.85 -35.02
C SER A 303 8.95 -1.06 -33.70
N THR A 304 9.59 0.11 -33.66
CA THR A 304 9.61 0.96 -32.45
C THR A 304 8.38 1.85 -32.34
N GLY A 305 7.53 1.92 -33.36
CA GLY A 305 6.34 2.75 -33.42
C GLY A 305 5.03 2.08 -32.99
N THR A 306 5.09 0.83 -32.56
CA THR A 306 3.90 0.03 -32.17
C THR A 306 3.57 0.14 -30.70
#